data_d15ddb2016dbb1a80d278767f34c84c2
#
_entry.id   d15ddb2016dbb1a80d278767f34c84c2
#
_cell.length_a   1.000
_cell.length_b   1.000
_cell.length_c   1.000
_cell.angle_alpha   90.00
_cell.angle_beta   90.00
_cell.angle_gamma   90.00
#
_symmetry.space_group_name_H-M   'P 1'
#
loop_
_entity.id
_entity.type
_entity.pdbx_description
1 polymer ?
#
loop_
_entity_poly.entity_id
_entity_poly.type
_entity_poly.pdbx_seq_one_letter_code
_entity_poly.pdbx_strand_id
1 'polypeptide(L)'
;MTLLRAWRVSQLLIGLFLYGFSLAMMIRATLGVSPWDVLGQGSALQTGLPFGVMTNIIGLIVLLLWIPLRQKPGIGTVLNVLLVGPSAEVGLAVLGEPEALWARILLFTGGLVLLAVASGLYIGAQYGPGPRDGLMTGVHRRFGWPIWLVRTLIEGTVLLLGWLLGGPVGLGTVAVVLLIGPLVHLALPIFRIPTRQELENARLEQEAPAYVQGS
;
A
#
# COMPACT_ATOMS: atom_id res chain seq x y z
N MET A 1 15.27 16.61 17.86
CA MET A 1 14.18 16.84 16.86
C MET A 1 14.55 16.40 15.46
N THR A 2 15.75 16.62 14.99
CA THR A 2 16.25 16.23 13.66
C THR A 2 16.32 14.71 13.46
N LEU A 3 16.79 13.96 14.47
CA LEU A 3 16.93 12.50 14.42
C LEU A 3 15.60 11.76 14.22
N LEU A 4 14.54 12.13 14.94
CA LEU A 4 13.22 11.50 14.80
C LEU A 4 12.62 11.76 13.41
N ARG A 5 12.80 12.97 12.86
CA ARG A 5 12.38 13.30 11.50
C ARG A 5 13.16 12.50 10.46
N ALA A 6 14.48 12.42 10.61
CA ALA A 6 15.32 11.62 9.73
C ALA A 6 14.92 10.15 9.76
N TRP A 7 14.70 9.57 10.94
CA TRP A 7 14.21 8.20 11.09
C TRP A 7 12.87 7.95 10.37
N ARG A 8 11.89 8.83 10.56
CA ARG A 8 10.58 8.73 9.88
C ARG A 8 10.69 8.81 8.35
N VAL A 9 11.55 9.70 7.84
CA VAL A 9 11.79 9.81 6.39
C VAL A 9 12.47 8.55 5.86
N SER A 10 13.51 8.05 6.55
CA SER A 10 14.18 6.81 6.15
C SER A 10 13.21 5.62 6.16
N GLN A 11 12.38 5.51 7.21
CA GLN A 11 11.37 4.47 7.31
C GLN A 11 10.36 4.54 6.15
N LEU A 12 9.91 5.75 5.78
CA LEU A 12 9.03 5.98 4.64
C LEU A 12 9.68 5.49 3.34
N LEU A 13 10.91 5.94 3.06
CA LEU A 13 11.60 5.62 1.81
C LEU A 13 11.91 4.11 1.69
N ILE A 14 12.40 3.50 2.78
CA ILE A 14 12.63 2.05 2.84
C ILE A 14 11.31 1.30 2.65
N GLY A 15 10.25 1.72 3.34
CA GLY A 15 8.92 1.11 3.19
C GLY A 15 8.40 1.18 1.76
N LEU A 16 8.52 2.32 1.08
CA LEU A 16 8.07 2.47 -0.31
C LEU A 16 8.91 1.64 -1.29
N PHE A 17 10.22 1.56 -1.08
CA PHE A 17 11.09 0.70 -1.88
C PHE A 17 10.72 -0.78 -1.71
N LEU A 18 10.61 -1.26 -0.47
CA LEU A 18 10.23 -2.63 -0.18
C LEU A 18 8.81 -2.96 -0.68
N TYR A 19 7.91 -1.97 -0.66
CA TYR A 19 6.57 -2.12 -1.22
C TYR A 19 6.63 -2.44 -2.72
N GLY A 20 7.30 -1.61 -3.52
CA GLY A 20 7.47 -1.88 -4.95
C GLY A 20 8.20 -3.19 -5.23
N PHE A 21 9.26 -3.50 -4.49
CA PHE A 21 10.01 -4.74 -4.62
C PHE A 21 9.14 -5.99 -4.31
N SER A 22 8.27 -5.91 -3.31
CA SER A 22 7.32 -6.99 -2.98
C SER A 22 6.30 -7.26 -4.10
N LEU A 23 5.86 -6.22 -4.83
CA LEU A 23 5.02 -6.37 -6.01
C LEU A 23 5.76 -7.18 -7.08
N ALA A 24 7.03 -6.89 -7.34
CA ALA A 24 7.86 -7.62 -8.29
C ALA A 24 8.01 -9.10 -7.90
N MET A 25 8.19 -9.41 -6.61
CA MET A 25 8.24 -10.80 -6.11
C MET A 25 6.94 -11.56 -6.45
N MET A 26 5.79 -10.96 -6.18
CA MET A 26 4.49 -11.59 -6.47
C MET A 26 4.23 -11.72 -7.97
N ILE A 27 4.64 -10.74 -8.79
CA ILE A 27 4.55 -10.80 -10.25
C ILE A 27 5.40 -11.96 -10.78
N ARG A 28 6.68 -12.06 -10.36
CA ARG A 28 7.60 -13.14 -10.77
C ARG A 28 7.19 -14.52 -10.28
N ALA A 29 6.43 -14.59 -9.18
CA ALA A 29 5.85 -15.84 -8.70
C ALA A 29 4.74 -16.39 -9.63
N THR A 30 4.10 -15.54 -10.45
CA THR A 30 3.07 -15.92 -11.45
C THR A 30 1.87 -16.71 -10.88
N LEU A 31 1.55 -16.56 -9.59
CA LEU A 31 0.42 -17.22 -8.92
C LEU A 31 -0.83 -16.32 -8.83
N GLY A 32 -0.71 -15.09 -9.27
CA GLY A 32 -1.71 -14.03 -9.16
C GLY A 32 -1.17 -12.89 -8.28
N VAL A 33 -1.77 -11.72 -8.40
CA VAL A 33 -1.34 -10.46 -7.74
C VAL A 33 -2.55 -9.71 -7.18
N SER A 34 -2.32 -8.58 -6.50
CA SER A 34 -3.42 -7.77 -5.97
C SER A 34 -4.33 -7.22 -7.08
N PRO A 35 -5.60 -6.89 -6.81
CA PRO A 35 -6.53 -6.32 -7.79
C PRO A 35 -5.95 -5.13 -8.56
N TRP A 36 -5.26 -4.24 -7.89
CA TRP A 36 -4.60 -3.07 -8.47
C TRP A 36 -3.41 -3.44 -9.37
N ASP A 37 -2.69 -4.49 -9.02
CA ASP A 37 -1.56 -4.96 -9.81
C ASP A 37 -2.03 -5.78 -11.03
N VAL A 38 -3.20 -6.42 -10.95
CA VAL A 38 -3.92 -6.98 -12.11
C VAL A 38 -4.25 -5.87 -13.10
N LEU A 39 -4.80 -4.73 -12.62
CA LEU A 39 -5.06 -3.55 -13.46
C LEU A 39 -3.75 -2.99 -14.04
N GLY A 40 -2.69 -2.87 -13.23
CA GLY A 40 -1.37 -2.40 -13.67
C GLY A 40 -0.78 -3.27 -14.77
N GLN A 41 -0.78 -4.59 -14.61
CA GLN A 41 -0.26 -5.53 -15.60
C GLN A 41 -1.14 -5.58 -16.86
N GLY A 42 -2.47 -5.62 -16.70
CA GLY A 42 -3.40 -5.58 -17.83
C GLY A 42 -3.21 -4.31 -18.68
N SER A 43 -3.08 -3.16 -18.02
CA SER A 43 -2.81 -1.88 -18.70
C SER A 43 -1.43 -1.87 -19.37
N ALA A 44 -0.40 -2.44 -18.74
CA ALA A 44 0.93 -2.57 -19.30
C ALA A 44 0.91 -3.42 -20.58
N LEU A 45 0.18 -4.54 -20.59
CA LEU A 45 0.00 -5.39 -21.77
C LEU A 45 -0.66 -4.65 -22.94
N GLN A 46 -1.65 -3.81 -22.68
CA GLN A 46 -2.37 -3.07 -23.74
C GLN A 46 -1.58 -1.87 -24.28
N THR A 47 -0.74 -1.26 -23.45
CA THR A 47 -0.01 -0.04 -23.82
C THR A 47 1.42 -0.29 -24.24
N GLY A 48 2.00 -1.44 -23.91
CA GLY A 48 3.41 -1.73 -24.09
C GLY A 48 4.35 -0.98 -23.14
N LEU A 49 3.79 -0.25 -22.17
CA LEU A 49 4.59 0.45 -21.15
C LEU A 49 5.02 -0.49 -20.01
N PRO A 50 6.16 -0.25 -19.36
CA PRO A 50 6.57 -1.01 -18.19
C PRO A 50 5.53 -0.98 -17.06
N PHE A 51 5.43 -2.07 -16.29
CA PHE A 51 4.48 -2.19 -15.17
C PHE A 51 4.61 -1.06 -14.15
N GLY A 52 5.85 -0.68 -13.80
CA GLY A 52 6.10 0.39 -12.84
C GLY A 52 5.62 1.76 -13.33
N VAL A 53 5.76 2.04 -14.64
CA VAL A 53 5.22 3.25 -15.27
C VAL A 53 3.70 3.26 -15.18
N MET A 54 3.04 2.14 -15.49
CA MET A 54 1.59 2.02 -15.37
C MET A 54 1.11 2.14 -13.94
N THR A 55 1.85 1.59 -12.99
CA THR A 55 1.57 1.75 -11.54
C THR A 55 1.59 3.23 -11.14
N ASN A 56 2.57 3.99 -11.60
CA ASN A 56 2.66 5.43 -11.33
C ASN A 56 1.53 6.21 -12.01
N ILE A 57 1.19 5.89 -13.26
CA ILE A 57 0.07 6.52 -13.98
C ILE A 57 -1.25 6.25 -13.28
N ILE A 58 -1.53 5.00 -12.89
CA ILE A 58 -2.73 4.63 -12.14
C ILE A 58 -2.76 5.36 -10.80
N GLY A 59 -1.63 5.42 -10.08
CA GLY A 59 -1.50 6.17 -8.84
C GLY A 59 -1.82 7.65 -9.01
N LEU A 60 -1.34 8.27 -10.09
CA LEU A 60 -1.65 9.66 -10.43
C LEU A 60 -3.14 9.86 -10.73
N ILE A 61 -3.75 8.97 -11.53
CA ILE A 61 -5.19 9.01 -11.81
C ILE A 61 -5.99 8.92 -10.51
N VAL A 62 -5.61 8.02 -9.60
CA VAL A 62 -6.24 7.90 -8.28
C VAL A 62 -6.10 9.19 -7.47
N LEU A 63 -4.94 9.85 -7.50
CA LEU A 63 -4.77 11.15 -6.84
C LEU A 63 -5.65 12.24 -7.45
N LEU A 64 -5.85 12.23 -8.77
CA LEU A 64 -6.78 13.18 -9.42
C LEU A 64 -8.23 12.95 -8.95
N LEU A 65 -8.63 11.71 -8.67
CA LEU A 65 -9.95 11.41 -8.08
C LEU A 65 -10.10 11.92 -6.63
N TRP A 66 -9.01 12.26 -5.93
CA TRP A 66 -9.09 12.90 -4.61
C TRP A 66 -9.57 14.35 -4.67
N ILE A 67 -9.40 15.03 -5.82
CA ILE A 67 -9.83 16.44 -5.99
C ILE A 67 -11.34 16.59 -5.73
N PRO A 68 -12.24 15.85 -6.43
CA PRO A 68 -13.67 15.93 -6.16
C PRO A 68 -14.05 15.40 -4.77
N LEU A 69 -13.25 14.52 -4.18
CA LEU A 69 -13.44 14.00 -2.82
C LEU A 69 -12.91 14.94 -1.74
N ARG A 70 -12.27 16.07 -2.13
CA ARG A 70 -11.66 17.05 -1.23
C ARG A 70 -10.65 16.44 -0.25
N GLN A 71 -9.95 15.40 -0.66
CA GLN A 71 -8.87 14.79 0.10
C GLN A 71 -7.56 15.53 -0.19
N LYS A 72 -6.73 15.72 0.84
CA LYS A 72 -5.41 16.36 0.68
C LYS A 72 -4.33 15.30 0.72
N PRO A 73 -3.51 15.15 -0.33
CA PRO A 73 -2.39 14.22 -0.32
C PRO A 73 -1.30 14.69 0.65
N GLY A 74 -0.76 13.76 1.41
CA GLY A 74 0.44 13.98 2.20
C GLY A 74 1.72 13.78 1.37
N ILE A 75 2.87 14.16 1.93
CA ILE A 75 4.18 13.93 1.28
C ILE A 75 4.38 12.44 0.99
N GLY A 76 4.03 11.56 1.94
CA GLY A 76 4.10 10.10 1.76
C GLY A 76 3.22 9.59 0.64
N THR A 77 2.03 10.20 0.42
CA THR A 77 1.13 9.86 -0.69
C THR A 77 1.77 10.16 -2.04
N VAL A 78 2.38 11.35 -2.17
CA VAL A 78 3.07 11.75 -3.41
C VAL A 78 4.28 10.86 -3.67
N LEU A 79 5.10 10.61 -2.64
CA LEU A 79 6.26 9.73 -2.76
C LEU A 79 5.86 8.28 -3.08
N ASN A 80 4.72 7.79 -2.58
CA ASN A 80 4.19 6.48 -2.92
C ASN A 80 3.95 6.37 -4.44
N VAL A 81 3.25 7.36 -5.03
CA VAL A 81 2.99 7.38 -6.48
C VAL A 81 4.28 7.44 -7.30
N LEU A 82 5.31 8.14 -6.81
CA LEU A 82 6.56 8.32 -7.56
C LEU A 82 7.53 7.15 -7.42
N LEU A 83 7.59 6.51 -6.25
CA LEU A 83 8.66 5.55 -5.92
C LEU A 83 8.26 4.08 -6.05
N VAL A 84 6.99 3.74 -5.84
CA VAL A 84 6.56 2.32 -5.87
C VAL A 84 6.78 1.70 -7.25
N GLY A 85 6.42 2.41 -8.32
CA GLY A 85 6.62 1.92 -9.69
C GLY A 85 8.10 1.65 -10.03
N PRO A 86 9.00 2.63 -9.91
CA PRO A 86 10.44 2.41 -10.12
C PRO A 86 11.03 1.31 -9.23
N SER A 87 10.59 1.19 -7.98
CA SER A 87 11.04 0.13 -7.08
C SER A 87 10.58 -1.26 -7.55
N ALA A 88 9.37 -1.36 -8.12
CA ALA A 88 8.89 -2.59 -8.73
C ALA A 88 9.71 -2.96 -9.97
N GLU A 89 10.06 -1.99 -10.81
CA GLU A 89 10.94 -2.23 -11.98
C GLU A 89 12.32 -2.75 -11.58
N VAL A 90 12.91 -2.17 -10.51
CA VAL A 90 14.18 -2.70 -9.96
C VAL A 90 14.02 -4.17 -9.56
N GLY A 91 12.93 -4.50 -8.84
CA GLY A 91 12.64 -5.89 -8.47
C GLY A 91 12.46 -6.80 -9.69
N LEU A 92 11.72 -6.36 -10.70
CA LEU A 92 11.50 -7.12 -11.94
C LEU A 92 12.78 -7.32 -12.75
N ALA A 93 13.71 -6.37 -12.70
CA ALA A 93 15.01 -6.50 -13.38
C ALA A 93 15.96 -7.48 -12.67
N VAL A 94 15.87 -7.60 -11.34
CA VAL A 94 16.79 -8.44 -10.53
C VAL A 94 16.25 -9.85 -10.34
N LEU A 95 14.91 -10.00 -10.19
CA LEU A 95 14.29 -11.28 -9.89
C LEU A 95 13.99 -12.04 -11.18
N GLY A 96 14.44 -13.31 -11.21
CA GLY A 96 14.02 -14.26 -12.25
C GLY A 96 12.66 -14.88 -11.95
N GLU A 97 12.08 -15.54 -12.95
CA GLU A 97 10.85 -16.32 -12.79
C GLU A 97 11.22 -17.77 -12.39
N PRO A 98 10.85 -18.22 -11.18
CA PRO A 98 11.16 -19.59 -10.77
C PRO A 98 10.31 -20.59 -11.54
N GLU A 99 10.91 -21.66 -12.03
CA GLU A 99 10.22 -22.74 -12.75
C GLU A 99 9.47 -23.67 -11.78
N ALA A 100 10.11 -24.00 -10.65
CA ALA A 100 9.56 -24.92 -9.67
C ALA A 100 8.41 -24.31 -8.86
N LEU A 101 7.28 -25.02 -8.73
CA LEU A 101 6.09 -24.55 -8.03
C LEU A 101 6.39 -24.16 -6.57
N TRP A 102 7.22 -24.95 -5.86
CA TRP A 102 7.58 -24.63 -4.48
C TRP A 102 8.33 -23.29 -4.37
N ALA A 103 9.21 -22.99 -5.34
CA ALA A 103 9.94 -21.73 -5.37
C ALA A 103 9.01 -20.54 -5.70
N ARG A 104 8.02 -20.75 -6.58
CA ARG A 104 6.97 -19.77 -6.87
C ARG A 104 6.12 -19.48 -5.62
N ILE A 105 5.75 -20.52 -4.87
CA ILE A 105 5.00 -20.37 -3.61
C ILE A 105 5.83 -19.61 -2.57
N LEU A 106 7.10 -19.93 -2.41
CA LEU A 106 8.00 -19.23 -1.49
C LEU A 106 8.17 -17.75 -1.88
N LEU A 107 8.40 -17.50 -3.17
CA LEU A 107 8.56 -16.14 -3.68
C LEU A 107 7.28 -15.31 -3.49
N PHE A 108 6.11 -15.90 -3.77
CA PHE A 108 4.80 -15.25 -3.55
C PHE A 108 4.56 -14.95 -2.07
N THR A 109 4.75 -15.95 -1.20
CA THR A 109 4.52 -15.81 0.24
C THR A 109 5.48 -14.79 0.85
N GLY A 110 6.76 -14.85 0.46
CA GLY A 110 7.77 -13.85 0.83
C GLY A 110 7.38 -12.44 0.38
N GLY A 111 6.91 -12.31 -0.86
CA GLY A 111 6.40 -11.04 -1.40
C GLY A 111 5.19 -10.51 -0.64
N LEU A 112 4.23 -11.37 -0.30
CA LEU A 112 3.04 -10.99 0.46
C LEU A 112 3.38 -10.52 1.90
N VAL A 113 4.25 -11.24 2.58
CA VAL A 113 4.75 -10.85 3.92
C VAL A 113 5.54 -9.53 3.83
N LEU A 114 6.43 -9.41 2.84
CA LEU A 114 7.20 -8.19 2.62
C LEU A 114 6.28 -7.00 2.31
N LEU A 115 5.20 -7.20 1.54
CA LEU A 115 4.20 -6.18 1.27
C LEU A 115 3.54 -5.68 2.55
N ALA A 116 3.20 -6.59 3.47
CA ALA A 116 2.60 -6.22 4.75
C ALA A 116 3.59 -5.44 5.64
N VAL A 117 4.84 -5.87 5.74
CA VAL A 117 5.91 -5.17 6.46
C VAL A 117 6.16 -3.79 5.85
N ALA A 118 6.29 -3.70 4.53
CA ALA A 118 6.49 -2.47 3.79
C ALA A 118 5.32 -1.49 4.00
N SER A 119 4.08 -2.00 3.99
CA SER A 119 2.88 -1.21 4.30
C SER A 119 2.93 -0.68 5.73
N GLY A 120 3.30 -1.52 6.71
CA GLY A 120 3.48 -1.11 8.10
C GLY A 120 4.53 0.00 8.24
N LEU A 121 5.66 -0.12 7.53
CA LEU A 121 6.72 0.88 7.52
C LEU A 121 6.25 2.23 6.96
N TYR A 122 5.72 2.26 5.73
CA TYR A 122 5.38 3.55 5.11
C TYR A 122 4.17 4.22 5.76
N ILE A 123 3.14 3.45 6.16
CA ILE A 123 1.98 3.99 6.88
C ILE A 123 2.39 4.43 8.29
N GLY A 124 3.20 3.62 8.97
CA GLY A 124 3.71 3.90 10.32
C GLY A 124 4.59 5.14 10.40
N ALA A 125 5.20 5.58 9.31
CA ALA A 125 5.91 6.85 9.21
C ALA A 125 4.99 8.08 9.29
N GLN A 126 3.67 7.93 9.08
CA GLN A 126 2.64 8.95 9.24
C GLN A 126 2.82 10.21 8.35
N TYR A 127 3.27 10.04 7.11
CA TYR A 127 3.36 11.11 6.10
C TYR A 127 2.18 11.15 5.14
N GLY A 128 1.12 10.41 5.42
CA GLY A 128 -0.11 10.33 4.63
C GLY A 128 -0.42 8.91 4.17
N PRO A 129 -1.70 8.61 3.90
CA PRO A 129 -2.13 7.31 3.40
C PRO A 129 -1.67 7.09 1.96
N GLY A 130 -1.65 5.82 1.54
CA GLY A 130 -1.48 5.49 0.12
C GLY A 130 -2.61 6.03 -0.74
N PRO A 131 -2.39 6.21 -2.07
CA PRO A 131 -3.42 6.75 -2.98
C PRO A 131 -4.71 5.93 -2.93
N ARG A 132 -4.60 4.61 -2.89
CA ARG A 132 -5.73 3.65 -2.86
C ARG A 132 -6.53 3.77 -1.56
N ASP A 133 -5.85 3.82 -0.42
CA ASP A 133 -6.48 3.93 0.90
C ASP A 133 -7.20 5.28 1.08
N GLY A 134 -6.56 6.36 0.61
CA GLY A 134 -7.17 7.68 0.64
C GLY A 134 -8.37 7.82 -0.29
N LEU A 135 -8.40 7.11 -1.43
CA LEU A 135 -9.58 7.03 -2.28
C LEU A 135 -10.75 6.38 -1.51
N MET A 136 -10.50 5.24 -0.87
CA MET A 136 -11.52 4.52 -0.09
C MET A 136 -12.07 5.37 1.06
N THR A 137 -11.18 5.98 1.84
CA THR A 137 -11.57 6.86 2.95
C THR A 137 -12.24 8.15 2.46
N GLY A 138 -11.84 8.67 1.30
CA GLY A 138 -12.46 9.83 0.67
C GLY A 138 -13.90 9.59 0.26
N VAL A 139 -14.18 8.45 -0.40
CA VAL A 139 -15.54 8.04 -0.76
C VAL A 139 -16.39 7.82 0.49
N HIS A 140 -15.87 7.12 1.50
CA HIS A 140 -16.54 6.93 2.78
C HIS A 140 -16.95 8.28 3.42
N ARG A 141 -16.01 9.22 3.54
CA ARG A 141 -16.28 10.54 4.12
C ARG A 141 -17.27 11.36 3.31
N ARG A 142 -17.25 11.25 1.99
CA ARG A 142 -18.08 12.05 1.09
C ARG A 142 -19.51 11.57 1.02
N PHE A 143 -19.73 10.25 1.00
CA PHE A 143 -21.01 9.61 0.73
C PHE A 143 -21.58 8.86 1.94
N GLY A 144 -20.84 8.71 3.03
CA GLY A 144 -21.28 7.98 4.23
C GLY A 144 -21.34 6.46 4.07
N TRP A 145 -20.87 5.90 2.94
CA TRP A 145 -20.90 4.48 2.69
C TRP A 145 -19.92 3.74 3.61
N PRO A 146 -20.25 2.55 4.12
CA PRO A 146 -19.35 1.79 4.98
C PRO A 146 -18.05 1.44 4.22
N ILE A 147 -16.92 1.53 4.91
CA ILE A 147 -15.59 1.35 4.30
C ILE A 147 -15.45 -0.01 3.60
N TRP A 148 -16.00 -1.08 4.20
CA TRP A 148 -15.94 -2.41 3.60
C TRP A 148 -16.63 -2.46 2.23
N LEU A 149 -17.79 -1.79 2.08
CA LEU A 149 -18.53 -1.73 0.81
C LEU A 149 -17.74 -0.94 -0.24
N VAL A 150 -17.23 0.24 0.13
CA VAL A 150 -16.40 1.08 -0.74
C VAL A 150 -15.18 0.31 -1.23
N ARG A 151 -14.49 -0.38 -0.31
CA ARG A 151 -13.33 -1.20 -0.62
C ARG A 151 -13.70 -2.31 -1.61
N THR A 152 -14.74 -3.09 -1.31
CA THR A 152 -15.19 -4.19 -2.18
C THR A 152 -15.55 -3.70 -3.57
N LEU A 153 -16.27 -2.58 -3.68
CA LEU A 153 -16.66 -2.00 -4.98
C LEU A 153 -15.43 -1.52 -5.77
N ILE A 154 -14.51 -0.79 -5.14
CA ILE A 154 -13.31 -0.29 -5.81
C ILE A 154 -12.42 -1.47 -6.23
N GLU A 155 -12.10 -2.39 -5.30
CA GLU A 155 -11.23 -3.54 -5.60
C GLU A 155 -11.85 -4.47 -6.64
N GLY A 156 -13.16 -4.70 -6.57
CA GLY A 156 -13.89 -5.47 -7.58
C GLY A 156 -13.87 -4.81 -8.97
N THR A 157 -14.05 -3.49 -9.02
CA THR A 157 -13.99 -2.73 -10.28
C THR A 157 -12.60 -2.78 -10.90
N VAL A 158 -11.54 -2.51 -10.12
CA VAL A 158 -10.18 -2.53 -10.65
C VAL A 158 -9.73 -3.94 -11.04
N LEU A 159 -10.17 -4.97 -10.31
CA LEU A 159 -9.93 -6.36 -10.66
C LEU A 159 -10.59 -6.73 -11.98
N LEU A 160 -11.87 -6.39 -12.13
CA LEU A 160 -12.62 -6.65 -13.37
C LEU A 160 -11.98 -5.94 -14.56
N LEU A 161 -11.69 -4.65 -14.44
CA LEU A 161 -11.04 -3.87 -15.50
C LEU A 161 -9.67 -4.45 -15.86
N GLY A 162 -8.86 -4.78 -14.84
CA GLY A 162 -7.53 -5.35 -15.07
C GLY A 162 -7.60 -6.72 -15.75
N TRP A 163 -8.56 -7.56 -15.36
CA TRP A 163 -8.78 -8.86 -15.99
C TRP A 163 -9.23 -8.71 -17.45
N LEU A 164 -10.16 -7.81 -17.73
CA LEU A 164 -10.60 -7.52 -19.10
C LEU A 164 -9.48 -6.99 -20.00
N LEU A 165 -8.49 -6.33 -19.43
CA LEU A 165 -7.27 -5.88 -20.12
C LEU A 165 -6.22 -6.99 -20.26
N GLY A 166 -6.48 -8.21 -19.79
CA GLY A 166 -5.57 -9.35 -19.87
C GLY A 166 -4.63 -9.50 -18.66
N GLY A 167 -4.86 -8.76 -17.58
CA GLY A 167 -4.09 -8.89 -16.35
C GLY A 167 -4.28 -10.26 -15.69
N PRO A 168 -3.22 -10.85 -15.09
CA PRO A 168 -3.24 -12.19 -14.55
C PRO A 168 -4.03 -12.27 -13.23
N VAL A 169 -5.07 -13.08 -13.21
CA VAL A 169 -5.84 -13.44 -12.01
C VAL A 169 -5.55 -14.89 -11.65
N GLY A 170 -5.29 -15.19 -10.39
CA GLY A 170 -4.99 -16.54 -9.94
C GLY A 170 -5.33 -16.77 -8.46
N LEU A 171 -4.99 -17.94 -7.94
CA LEU A 171 -5.17 -18.27 -6.51
C LEU A 171 -4.43 -17.27 -5.60
N GLY A 172 -3.29 -16.76 -6.05
CA GLY A 172 -2.57 -15.70 -5.36
C GLY A 172 -3.39 -14.41 -5.21
N THR A 173 -4.22 -14.05 -6.20
CA THR A 173 -5.09 -12.87 -6.09
C THR A 173 -6.09 -13.04 -4.94
N VAL A 174 -6.69 -14.21 -4.80
CA VAL A 174 -7.58 -14.53 -3.68
C VAL A 174 -6.83 -14.46 -2.35
N ALA A 175 -5.62 -15.05 -2.30
CA ALA A 175 -4.78 -15.03 -1.10
C ALA A 175 -4.41 -13.59 -0.70
N VAL A 176 -4.02 -12.72 -1.64
CA VAL A 176 -3.74 -11.31 -1.35
C VAL A 176 -4.98 -10.61 -0.78
N VAL A 177 -6.13 -10.75 -1.42
CA VAL A 177 -7.37 -10.09 -0.99
C VAL A 177 -7.76 -10.49 0.43
N LEU A 178 -7.59 -11.76 0.79
CA LEU A 178 -7.96 -12.28 2.11
C LEU A 178 -6.91 -11.98 3.20
N LEU A 179 -5.61 -12.04 2.86
CA LEU A 179 -4.54 -12.05 3.85
C LEU A 179 -3.87 -10.70 4.05
N ILE A 180 -3.85 -9.81 3.05
CA ILE A 180 -3.10 -8.55 3.16
C ILE A 180 -3.64 -7.66 4.30
N GLY A 181 -4.96 -7.59 4.48
CA GLY A 181 -5.57 -6.81 5.56
C GLY A 181 -5.11 -7.25 6.95
N PRO A 182 -5.31 -8.53 7.34
CA PRO A 182 -4.81 -9.08 8.60
C PRO A 182 -3.29 -8.91 8.78
N LEU A 183 -2.49 -9.17 7.75
CA LEU A 183 -1.03 -9.04 7.82
C LEU A 183 -0.58 -7.60 8.06
N VAL A 184 -1.18 -6.63 7.37
CA VAL A 184 -0.91 -5.19 7.60
C VAL A 184 -1.36 -4.77 8.99
N HIS A 185 -2.50 -5.28 9.47
CA HIS A 185 -2.97 -5.00 10.83
C HIS A 185 -1.97 -5.49 11.91
N LEU A 186 -1.31 -6.61 11.69
CA LEU A 186 -0.25 -7.12 12.58
C LEU A 186 1.05 -6.32 12.44
N ALA A 187 1.41 -5.90 11.23
CA ALA A 187 2.66 -5.16 10.99
C ALA A 187 2.60 -3.70 11.46
N LEU A 188 1.45 -3.04 11.29
CA LEU A 188 1.32 -1.60 11.54
C LEU A 188 1.70 -1.16 12.98
N PRO A 189 1.26 -1.84 14.06
CA PRO A 189 1.63 -1.45 15.43
C PRO A 189 3.14 -1.52 15.69
N ILE A 190 3.84 -2.47 15.03
CA ILE A 190 5.29 -2.68 15.20
C ILE A 190 6.10 -1.49 14.66
N PHE A 191 5.64 -0.88 13.56
CA PHE A 191 6.35 0.17 12.85
C PHE A 191 5.78 1.57 13.05
N ARG A 192 4.67 1.71 13.81
CA ARG A 192 4.05 3.01 14.05
C ARG A 192 4.94 3.88 14.92
N ILE A 193 5.32 5.04 14.40
CA ILE A 193 6.04 6.07 15.16
C ILE A 193 5.00 7.09 15.63
N PRO A 194 4.84 7.32 16.96
CA PRO A 194 3.87 8.29 17.45
C PRO A 194 4.18 9.69 16.93
N THR A 195 3.13 10.46 16.64
CA THR A 195 3.26 11.87 16.27
C THR A 195 3.72 12.70 17.47
N ARG A 196 4.26 13.89 17.18
CA ARG A 196 4.61 14.84 18.25
C ARG A 196 3.41 15.18 19.13
N GLN A 197 2.23 15.33 18.54
CA GLN A 197 1.01 15.68 19.24
C GLN A 197 0.54 14.54 20.16
N GLU A 198 0.67 13.28 19.71
CA GLU A 198 0.38 12.10 20.53
C GLU A 198 1.35 11.99 21.73
N LEU A 199 2.64 12.26 21.52
CA LEU A 199 3.64 12.28 22.60
C LEU A 199 3.39 13.41 23.60
N GLU A 200 2.99 14.58 23.14
CA GLU A 200 2.67 15.73 23.98
C GLU A 200 1.38 15.48 24.79
N ASN A 201 0.35 14.92 24.16
CA ASN A 201 -0.89 14.53 24.84
C ASN A 201 -0.64 13.46 25.92
N ALA A 202 0.13 12.43 25.59
CA ALA A 202 0.49 11.38 26.55
C ALA A 202 1.28 11.93 27.76
N ARG A 203 2.13 12.94 27.51
CA ARG A 203 2.86 13.63 28.57
C ARG A 203 1.92 14.45 29.46
N LEU A 204 0.99 15.21 28.88
CA LEU A 204 0.00 15.99 29.61
C LEU A 204 -0.93 15.10 30.45
N GLU A 205 -1.31 13.93 29.91
CA GLU A 205 -2.10 12.94 30.67
C GLU A 205 -1.34 12.36 31.86
N GLN A 206 -0.02 12.16 31.75
CA GLN A 206 0.83 11.71 32.85
C GLN A 206 1.08 12.81 33.89
N GLU A 207 1.10 14.07 33.49
CA GLU A 207 1.30 15.23 34.35
C GLU A 207 -0.02 15.69 35.02
N ALA A 208 -1.18 15.19 34.56
CA ALA A 208 -2.49 15.53 35.13
C ALA A 208 -2.62 14.95 36.57
N PRO A 209 -3.04 15.76 37.56
CA PRO A 209 -3.15 15.30 38.94
C PRO A 209 -4.17 14.16 39.08
N ALA A 210 -3.84 13.16 39.92
CA ALA A 210 -4.63 11.95 40.12
C ALA A 210 -6.10 12.16 40.59
N TYR A 211 -6.45 13.36 41.07
CA TYR A 211 -7.83 13.64 41.51
C TYR A 211 -8.82 13.91 40.36
N VAL A 212 -8.37 14.03 39.11
CA VAL A 212 -9.26 14.19 37.93
C VAL A 212 -9.69 12.84 37.37
N GLN A 213 -9.05 11.72 37.75
CA GLN A 213 -9.34 10.37 37.24
C GLN A 213 -10.42 9.62 38.04
N GLY A 214 -11.02 10.23 39.09
CA GLY A 214 -11.93 9.59 40.01
C GLY A 214 -13.35 10.19 40.08
N SER A 215 -13.81 10.93 39.09
CA SER A 215 -15.17 11.49 39.05
C SER A 215 -15.99 11.00 37.86
#